data_08f4bc1f3efe838b66b235130fb311c6
#
_entry.id   08f4bc1f3efe838b66b235130fb311c6
#
_cell.length_a   1.000
_cell.length_b   1.000
_cell.length_c   1.000
_cell.angle_alpha   90.00
_cell.angle_beta   90.00
_cell.angle_gamma   90.00
#
_symmetry.space_group_name_H-M   'P 1'
#
loop_
_entity.id
_entity.type
_entity.pdbx_description
1 polymer ?
#
loop_
_entity_poly.entity_id
_entity_poly.type
_entity_poly.pdbx_seq_one_letter_code
_entity_poly.pdbx_strand_id
1 'polypeptide(L)'
;MEIEIGRVSHYFNHLNVAVVSITDNLKLGDKIHIVGHHTNLTERVASMEVDHHSVVWVKPGDNVAIKVLERVHEHDKVYRIFEDVTEHAPA
;
A
#
# COMPACT_ATOMS: atom_id res chain seq x y z
N MET A 1 7.40 4.85 -12.60
CA MET A 1 8.12 3.64 -12.22
C MET A 1 7.50 3.03 -10.97
N GLU A 2 7.34 1.72 -10.97
CA GLU A 2 6.73 1.03 -9.84
C GLU A 2 7.65 -0.06 -9.33
N ILE A 3 7.63 -0.24 -8.02
CA ILE A 3 8.40 -1.29 -7.37
C ILE A 3 7.45 -2.10 -6.51
N GLU A 4 7.51 -3.41 -6.59
CA GLU A 4 6.68 -4.26 -5.77
C GLU A 4 7.14 -4.15 -4.32
N ILE A 5 6.22 -3.83 -3.42
CA ILE A 5 6.56 -3.64 -2.01
C ILE A 5 5.77 -4.58 -1.10
N GLY A 6 4.93 -5.41 -1.67
CA GLY A 6 4.19 -6.36 -0.84
C GLY A 6 3.09 -7.04 -1.59
N ARG A 7 2.31 -7.81 -0.85
CA ARG A 7 1.22 -8.59 -1.40
C ARG A 7 0.08 -8.63 -0.38
N VAL A 8 -1.15 -8.53 -0.87
CA VAL A 8 -2.32 -8.59 -0.01
C VAL A 8 -2.44 -9.99 0.56
N SER A 9 -2.42 -10.10 1.88
CA SER A 9 -2.58 -11.38 2.56
C SER A 9 -4.01 -11.59 3.03
N HIS A 10 -4.76 -10.52 3.25
CA HIS A 10 -6.14 -10.61 3.70
C HIS A 10 -6.87 -9.33 3.41
N TYR A 11 -8.20 -9.42 3.20
CA TYR A 11 -9.04 -8.25 3.01
C TYR A 11 -10.27 -8.37 3.92
N PHE A 12 -10.50 -7.31 4.71
CA PHE A 12 -11.66 -7.23 5.59
C PHE A 12 -12.70 -6.35 4.90
N ASN A 13 -13.69 -6.99 4.28
CA ASN A 13 -14.62 -6.25 3.43
C ASN A 13 -15.55 -5.31 4.20
N HIS A 14 -15.84 -5.59 5.47
CA HIS A 14 -16.68 -4.68 6.25
C HIS A 14 -15.92 -3.46 6.73
N LEU A 15 -14.60 -3.53 6.75
CA LEU A 15 -13.75 -2.44 7.23
C LEU A 15 -13.08 -1.71 6.09
N ASN A 16 -13.10 -2.28 4.89
CA ASN A 16 -12.35 -1.77 3.74
C ASN A 16 -10.87 -1.67 4.06
N VAL A 17 -10.33 -2.72 4.67
CA VAL A 17 -8.94 -2.77 5.11
C VAL A 17 -8.25 -3.96 4.47
N ALA A 18 -7.09 -3.72 3.88
CA ALA A 18 -6.24 -4.76 3.33
C ALA A 18 -5.04 -4.94 4.23
N VAL A 19 -4.74 -6.20 4.54
CA VAL A 19 -3.49 -6.53 5.23
C VAL A 19 -2.47 -6.87 4.18
N VAL A 20 -1.34 -6.18 4.20
CA VAL A 20 -0.28 -6.34 3.21
C VAL A 20 0.97 -6.87 3.89
N SER A 21 1.50 -7.95 3.32
CA SER A 21 2.77 -8.50 3.76
C SER A 21 3.86 -7.71 3.04
N ILE A 22 4.66 -6.99 3.79
CA ILE A 22 5.59 -6.00 3.25
C ILE A 22 6.94 -6.64 2.90
N THR A 23 7.41 -6.35 1.68
CA THR A 23 8.71 -6.84 1.21
C THR A 23 9.67 -5.70 0.88
N ASP A 24 9.21 -4.47 0.93
CA ASP A 24 10.04 -3.28 0.76
C ASP A 24 9.40 -2.16 1.56
N ASN A 25 10.11 -1.09 1.77
CA ASN A 25 9.64 -0.01 2.65
C ASN A 25 8.41 0.70 2.08
N LEU A 26 7.55 1.12 2.97
CA LEU A 26 6.37 1.89 2.63
C LEU A 26 6.13 2.91 3.74
N LYS A 27 5.70 4.10 3.36
CA LYS A 27 5.40 5.12 4.37
C LYS A 27 4.08 5.81 4.05
N LEU A 28 3.54 6.43 5.06
CA LEU A 28 2.31 7.18 4.96
C LEU A 28 2.45 8.23 3.86
N GLY A 29 1.43 8.35 3.03
CA GLY A 29 1.46 9.30 1.91
C GLY A 29 2.02 8.76 0.62
N ASP A 30 2.67 7.60 0.66
CA ASP A 30 3.16 6.99 -0.58
C ASP A 30 1.99 6.64 -1.49
N LYS A 31 2.25 6.71 -2.78
CA LYS A 31 1.27 6.32 -3.78
C LYS A 31 1.47 4.85 -4.11
N ILE A 32 0.40 4.07 -4.02
CA ILE A 32 0.47 2.63 -4.27
C ILE A 32 -0.47 2.21 -5.37
N HIS A 33 -0.13 1.12 -6.01
CA HIS A 33 -0.92 0.51 -7.07
C HIS A 33 -1.12 -0.95 -6.72
N ILE A 34 -2.35 -1.37 -6.50
CA ILE A 34 -2.69 -2.74 -6.13
C ILE A 34 -3.27 -3.41 -7.37
N VAL A 35 -2.66 -4.51 -7.79
CA VAL A 35 -2.98 -5.17 -9.06
C VAL A 35 -3.18 -6.65 -8.86
N GLY A 36 -4.25 -7.18 -9.44
CA GLY A 36 -4.52 -8.60 -9.47
C GLY A 36 -5.48 -8.90 -10.60
N HIS A 37 -5.98 -10.13 -10.65
CA HIS A 37 -6.91 -10.53 -11.70
C HIS A 37 -8.16 -9.66 -11.75
N HIS A 38 -8.62 -9.21 -10.58
CA HIS A 38 -9.85 -8.43 -10.49
C HIS A 38 -9.60 -7.09 -9.81
N THR A 39 -8.36 -6.67 -9.69
CA THR A 39 -8.00 -5.49 -8.94
C THR A 39 -7.07 -4.60 -9.75
N ASN A 40 -7.39 -3.32 -9.79
CA ASN A 40 -6.51 -2.33 -10.38
C ASN A 40 -6.84 -1.01 -9.69
N LEU A 41 -6.18 -0.78 -8.56
CA LEU A 41 -6.49 0.34 -7.68
C LEU A 41 -5.24 1.16 -7.41
N THR A 42 -5.32 2.45 -7.63
CA THR A 42 -4.23 3.37 -7.30
C THR A 42 -4.74 4.34 -6.25
N GLU A 43 -4.00 4.47 -5.16
CA GLU A 43 -4.38 5.40 -4.10
C GLU A 43 -3.15 5.78 -3.29
N ARG A 44 -3.29 6.82 -2.46
CA ARG A 44 -2.26 7.17 -1.49
C ARG A 44 -2.56 6.49 -0.17
N VAL A 45 -1.50 6.09 0.52
CA VAL A 45 -1.64 5.45 1.82
C VAL A 45 -2.06 6.50 2.84
N ALA A 46 -3.32 6.43 3.27
CA ALA A 46 -3.89 7.39 4.21
C ALA A 46 -3.74 6.95 5.65
N SER A 47 -3.64 5.66 5.90
CA SER A 47 -3.49 5.15 7.27
C SER A 47 -2.82 3.79 7.23
N MET A 48 -2.04 3.51 8.24
CA MET A 48 -1.38 2.22 8.41
C MET A 48 -1.39 1.82 9.86
N GLU A 49 -1.60 0.53 10.12
CA GLU A 49 -1.52 -0.02 11.46
C GLU A 49 -0.75 -1.33 11.44
N VAL A 50 0.05 -1.54 12.47
CA VAL A 50 0.73 -2.80 12.73
C VAL A 50 0.36 -3.19 14.15
N ASP A 51 -0.19 -4.41 14.33
CA ASP A 51 -0.63 -4.89 15.65
C ASP A 51 -1.55 -3.87 16.33
N HIS A 52 -2.47 -3.31 15.57
CA HIS A 52 -3.48 -2.34 16.06
C HIS A 52 -2.89 -1.01 16.52
N HIS A 53 -1.64 -0.73 16.17
CA HIS A 53 -1.02 0.56 16.47
C HIS A 53 -0.78 1.33 15.19
N SER A 54 -1.15 2.61 15.18
CA SER A 54 -0.91 3.47 14.02
C SER A 54 0.59 3.66 13.83
N VAL A 55 1.03 3.51 12.61
CA VAL A 55 2.44 3.72 12.26
C VAL A 55 2.53 4.62 11.04
N VAL A 56 3.68 5.24 10.83
CA VAL A 56 3.91 6.14 9.70
C VAL A 56 4.82 5.51 8.65
N TRP A 57 5.47 4.41 8.94
CA TRP A 57 6.27 3.68 7.96
C TRP A 57 6.39 2.23 8.39
N VAL A 58 6.62 1.36 7.41
CA VAL A 58 6.81 -0.07 7.64
C VAL A 58 7.99 -0.56 6.82
N LYS A 59 8.56 -1.69 7.21
CA LYS A 59 9.75 -2.26 6.61
C LYS A 59 9.50 -3.71 6.22
N PRO A 60 10.39 -4.31 5.44
CA PRO A 60 10.24 -5.72 5.07
C PRO A 60 10.03 -6.61 6.29
N GLY A 61 9.08 -7.51 6.17
CA GLY A 61 8.70 -8.42 7.25
C GLY A 61 7.50 -7.96 8.04
N ASP A 62 7.11 -6.70 7.93
CA ASP A 62 5.92 -6.22 8.63
C ASP A 62 4.65 -6.67 7.91
N ASN A 63 3.58 -6.85 8.69
CA ASN A 63 2.25 -7.03 8.14
C ASN A 63 1.46 -5.79 8.51
N VAL A 64 1.05 -5.01 7.52
CA VAL A 64 0.44 -3.73 7.76
C VAL A 64 -1.02 -3.73 7.28
N ALA A 65 -1.89 -3.14 8.07
CA ALA A 65 -3.29 -2.95 7.71
C ALA A 65 -3.43 -1.57 7.10
N ILE A 66 -3.95 -1.51 5.88
CA ILE A 66 -4.11 -0.28 5.12
C ILE A 66 -5.56 -0.12 4.73
N LYS A 67 -6.13 1.05 4.95
CA LYS A 67 -7.47 1.34 4.47
C LYS A 67 -7.42 1.53 2.96
N VAL A 68 -8.35 0.88 2.25
CA VAL A 68 -8.39 0.96 0.80
C VAL A 68 -9.74 1.50 0.33
N LEU A 69 -9.73 2.15 -0.83
CA LEU A 69 -10.93 2.81 -1.36
C LEU A 69 -11.85 1.84 -2.08
N GLU A 70 -11.31 0.72 -2.54
CA GLU A 70 -12.09 -0.29 -3.26
C GLU A 70 -11.67 -1.66 -2.80
N ARG A 71 -12.49 -2.65 -3.12
CA ARG A 71 -12.20 -4.02 -2.77
C ARG A 71 -10.92 -4.50 -3.45
N VAL A 72 -10.08 -5.17 -2.66
CA VAL A 72 -8.91 -5.88 -3.17
C VAL A 72 -9.04 -7.35 -2.83
N HIS A 73 -8.14 -8.18 -3.35
CA HIS A 73 -8.20 -9.63 -3.18
C HIS A 73 -6.89 -10.17 -2.65
N GLU A 74 -6.98 -11.29 -1.95
CA GLU A 74 -5.77 -11.97 -1.48
C GLU A 74 -4.87 -12.29 -2.66
N HIS A 75 -3.58 -12.17 -2.42
CA HIS A 75 -2.52 -12.41 -3.41
C HIS A 75 -2.35 -11.29 -4.43
N ASP A 76 -3.16 -10.23 -4.38
CA ASP A 76 -2.91 -9.07 -5.22
C ASP A 76 -1.55 -8.49 -4.87
N LYS A 77 -0.85 -8.00 -5.88
CA LYS A 77 0.46 -7.39 -5.67
C LYS A 77 0.31 -5.92 -5.40
N VAL A 78 1.14 -5.41 -4.51
CA VAL A 78 1.13 -4.00 -4.14
C VAL A 78 2.45 -3.40 -4.59
N TYR A 79 2.35 -2.32 -5.37
CA TYR A 79 3.51 -1.58 -5.88
C TYR A 79 3.53 -0.20 -5.29
N ARG A 80 4.72 0.32 -5.04
CA ARG A 80 4.89 1.74 -4.71
C ARG A 80 5.26 2.46 -6.00
N ILE A 81 4.57 3.56 -6.27
CA ILE A 81 4.80 4.36 -7.46
C ILE A 81 5.78 5.46 -7.09
N PHE A 82 6.90 5.52 -7.82
CA PHE A 82 7.83 6.62 -7.65
C PHE A 82 7.33 7.79 -8.45
N GLU A 83 7.13 8.91 -7.77
CA GLU A 83 6.74 10.13 -8.42
C GLU A 83 7.98 10.93 -8.74
N ASP A 84 8.00 11.48 -9.93
CA ASP A 84 9.13 12.30 -10.33
C ASP A 84 8.91 13.68 -9.71
N VAL A 85 9.78 14.04 -8.77
CA VAL A 85 9.64 15.31 -8.10
C VAL A 85 10.58 16.35 -8.63
N THR A 86 11.38 16.02 -9.58
CA THR A 86 12.35 16.98 -10.08
C THR A 86 11.70 18.12 -10.82
N GLU A 87 10.52 17.86 -11.34
CA GLU A 87 9.86 18.93 -12.06
C GLU A 87 9.43 20.05 -11.14
N HIS A 88 9.50 19.82 -9.87
CA HIS A 88 9.11 20.85 -8.98
C HIS A 88 10.21 21.68 -8.53
N ALA A 89 11.33 21.43 -8.96
CA ALA A 89 12.40 22.23 -8.52
C ALA A 89 12.05 23.63 -8.85
N PRO A 90 11.23 24.23 -8.15
CA PRO A 90 10.84 25.56 -8.49
C PRO A 90 12.01 26.35 -8.27
N ALA A 91 12.20 27.05 -9.01
CA ALA A 91 13.34 27.89 -8.85
C ALA A 91 13.37 28.61 -7.59
#